data_3e57ff8f80166b25c5f611d9a5cccda1
#
_entry.id   3e57ff8f80166b25c5f611d9a5cccda1
#
_cell.length_a   1.000
_cell.length_b   1.000
_cell.length_c   1.000
_cell.angle_alpha   90.00
_cell.angle_beta   90.00
_cell.angle_gamma   90.00
#
_symmetry.space_group_name_H-M   'P 1'
#
loop_
_entity.id
_entity.type
_entity.pdbx_description
1 polymer ?
#
loop_
_entity_poly.entity_id
_entity_poly.type
_entity_poly.pdbx_seq_one_letter_code
_entity_poly.pdbx_strand_id
1 'polypeptide(L)'
;MRLFLKEAEKVENKKHKINIFDIVVVIVVAVIAIAGYKYLHREKIAETKTIRYTFEMVDNYEGFSDLIHVGDDITDNVKNYYMGKVVDVKSEPYTKLVNDIETGTVKEAVVPNRERDLVTVEANVTESASDLKVNGYYTVKVGLEVAVKGNGYAGRGYILNIER
;
A
#
# COMPACT_ATOMS: atom_id res chain seq x y z
N MET A 1 -0.46 -10.21 -78.36
CA MET A 1 -1.01 -9.85 -77.07
C MET A 1 -1.76 -11.04 -76.48
N ARG A 2 -1.13 -12.23 -76.36
CA ARG A 2 -1.71 -13.46 -75.76
C ARG A 2 -0.64 -14.36 -75.16
N LEU A 3 0.48 -13.86 -74.78
CA LEU A 3 1.62 -14.65 -74.25
C LEU A 3 2.05 -14.31 -72.81
N PHE A 4 1.34 -13.34 -72.15
CA PHE A 4 1.68 -12.94 -70.78
C PHE A 4 0.72 -13.41 -69.69
N LEU A 5 -0.25 -14.26 -69.99
CA LEU A 5 -1.26 -14.73 -69.03
C LEU A 5 -1.13 -16.18 -68.61
N LYS A 6 0.02 -16.81 -68.80
CA LYS A 6 0.18 -18.25 -68.49
C LYS A 6 1.26 -18.60 -67.45
N GLU A 7 1.79 -17.57 -66.75
CA GLU A 7 2.84 -17.76 -65.76
C GLU A 7 2.43 -17.44 -64.31
N ALA A 8 1.17 -17.16 -64.07
CA ALA A 8 0.67 -16.78 -62.73
C ALA A 8 -0.10 -17.89 -61.98
N GLU A 9 -0.03 -19.13 -62.42
CA GLU A 9 -0.81 -20.20 -61.79
C GLU A 9 -0.01 -21.46 -61.56
N LYS A 10 1.03 -21.34 -60.69
CA LYS A 10 1.62 -22.52 -60.04
C LYS A 10 2.19 -22.13 -58.67
N VAL A 11 1.36 -21.56 -57.79
CA VAL A 11 1.61 -21.65 -56.36
C VAL A 11 1.21 -23.07 -55.95
N GLU A 12 2.20 -23.93 -55.99
CA GLU A 12 2.10 -25.30 -55.54
C GLU A 12 1.81 -25.30 -54.04
N ASN A 13 0.57 -25.60 -53.69
CA ASN A 13 0.07 -25.73 -52.32
C ASN A 13 0.75 -26.98 -51.71
N LYS A 14 2.00 -26.83 -51.25
CA LYS A 14 2.74 -27.84 -50.52
C LYS A 14 2.00 -28.09 -49.21
N LYS A 15 1.08 -29.05 -49.18
CA LYS A 15 0.50 -29.57 -47.93
C LYS A 15 1.65 -30.07 -47.08
N HIS A 16 2.10 -29.26 -46.12
CA HIS A 16 3.03 -29.71 -45.07
C HIS A 16 2.36 -30.89 -44.35
N LYS A 17 2.86 -32.06 -44.56
CA LYS A 17 2.48 -33.25 -43.77
C LYS A 17 3.08 -33.01 -42.39
N ILE A 18 2.24 -32.65 -41.41
CA ILE A 18 2.63 -32.51 -40.01
C ILE A 18 3.14 -33.88 -39.56
N ASN A 19 4.40 -33.95 -39.22
CA ASN A 19 5.02 -35.16 -38.70
C ASN A 19 4.69 -35.28 -37.20
N ILE A 20 4.52 -36.51 -36.70
CA ILE A 20 4.26 -36.75 -35.29
C ILE A 20 5.34 -36.10 -34.41
N PHE A 21 6.56 -36.00 -34.93
CA PHE A 21 7.68 -35.32 -34.27
C PHE A 21 7.43 -33.82 -34.09
N ASP A 22 6.83 -33.14 -35.08
CA ASP A 22 6.49 -31.71 -34.99
C ASP A 22 5.47 -31.45 -33.89
N ILE A 23 4.51 -32.36 -33.73
CA ILE A 23 3.50 -32.27 -32.65
C ILE A 23 4.17 -32.42 -31.28
N VAL A 24 5.09 -33.35 -31.11
CA VAL A 24 5.82 -33.57 -29.86
C VAL A 24 6.65 -32.33 -29.50
N VAL A 25 7.37 -31.77 -30.49
CA VAL A 25 8.17 -30.53 -30.27
C VAL A 25 7.28 -29.36 -29.82
N VAL A 26 6.12 -29.17 -30.46
CA VAL A 26 5.18 -28.09 -30.07
C VAL A 26 4.66 -28.29 -28.64
N ILE A 27 4.33 -29.52 -28.25
CA ILE A 27 3.88 -29.84 -26.89
C ILE A 27 5.00 -29.54 -25.88
N VAL A 28 6.24 -29.94 -26.16
CA VAL A 28 7.37 -29.68 -25.24
C VAL A 28 7.60 -28.19 -25.09
N VAL A 29 7.58 -27.39 -26.18
CA VAL A 29 7.74 -25.97 -26.15
C VAL A 29 6.59 -25.30 -25.34
N ALA A 30 5.35 -25.76 -25.55
CA ALA A 30 4.19 -25.25 -24.80
C ALA A 30 4.31 -25.53 -23.29
N VAL A 31 4.75 -26.71 -22.89
CA VAL A 31 4.98 -27.09 -21.49
C VAL A 31 6.07 -26.18 -20.85
N ILE A 32 7.18 -25.99 -21.56
CA ILE A 32 8.27 -25.10 -21.09
C ILE A 32 7.77 -23.65 -20.96
N ALA A 33 7.01 -23.17 -21.94
CA ALA A 33 6.45 -21.81 -21.90
C ALA A 33 5.49 -21.63 -20.72
N ILE A 34 4.60 -22.59 -20.46
CA ILE A 34 3.66 -22.56 -19.33
C ILE A 34 4.41 -22.65 -17.99
N ALA A 35 5.41 -23.53 -17.88
CA ALA A 35 6.22 -23.64 -16.67
C ALA A 35 7.03 -22.38 -16.40
N GLY A 36 7.64 -21.80 -17.43
CA GLY A 36 8.36 -20.53 -17.36
C GLY A 36 7.46 -19.38 -16.97
N TYR A 37 6.27 -19.29 -17.56
CA TYR A 37 5.26 -18.29 -17.20
C TYR A 37 4.84 -18.41 -15.73
N LYS A 38 4.51 -19.62 -15.26
CA LYS A 38 4.17 -19.87 -13.84
C LYS A 38 5.34 -19.57 -12.90
N TYR A 39 6.58 -19.85 -13.31
CA TYR A 39 7.76 -19.56 -12.48
C TYR A 39 8.01 -18.05 -12.36
N LEU A 40 7.88 -17.30 -13.46
CA LEU A 40 8.06 -15.84 -13.49
C LEU A 40 6.92 -15.09 -12.77
N HIS A 41 5.70 -15.66 -12.79
CA HIS A 41 4.51 -15.09 -12.15
C HIS A 41 4.16 -15.80 -10.82
N ARG A 42 5.11 -16.52 -10.23
CA ARG A 42 4.95 -16.94 -8.83
C ARG A 42 4.83 -15.68 -7.98
N GLU A 43 3.60 -15.34 -7.62
CA GLU A 43 3.37 -14.43 -6.51
C GLU A 43 4.15 -15.01 -5.33
N LYS A 44 5.17 -14.27 -4.88
CA LYS A 44 5.81 -14.57 -3.60
C LYS A 44 4.65 -14.61 -2.61
N ILE A 45 4.43 -15.73 -1.94
CA ILE A 45 3.48 -15.84 -0.85
C ILE A 45 3.87 -14.70 0.08
N ALA A 46 3.07 -13.65 0.09
CA ALA A 46 3.37 -12.48 0.87
C ALA A 46 3.21 -12.90 2.34
N GLU A 47 4.31 -12.85 3.07
CA GLU A 47 4.35 -13.24 4.46
C GLU A 47 3.48 -12.26 5.25
N THR A 48 2.52 -12.78 5.98
CA THR A 48 1.67 -11.96 6.85
C THR A 48 2.36 -11.82 8.19
N LYS A 49 2.63 -10.57 8.59
CA LYS A 49 3.22 -10.21 9.88
C LYS A 49 2.31 -9.29 10.65
N THR A 50 2.33 -9.40 11.96
CA THR A 50 1.72 -8.39 12.84
C THR A 50 2.75 -7.29 13.08
N ILE A 51 2.37 -6.06 12.85
CA ILE A 51 3.18 -4.87 13.13
C ILE A 51 2.43 -3.93 14.05
N ARG A 52 3.18 -3.06 14.72
CA ARG A 52 2.66 -1.86 15.39
C ARG A 52 3.17 -0.63 14.68
N TYR A 53 2.34 0.34 14.49
CA TYR A 53 2.77 1.64 13.97
C TYR A 53 2.05 2.75 14.71
N THR A 54 2.79 3.85 14.91
CA THR A 54 2.28 5.02 15.62
C THR A 54 2.10 6.15 14.61
N PHE A 55 0.93 6.77 14.63
CA PHE A 55 0.69 8.01 13.92
C PHE A 55 0.32 9.12 14.90
N GLU A 56 0.65 10.35 14.52
CA GLU A 56 0.25 11.55 15.26
C GLU A 56 -1.00 12.17 14.64
N MET A 57 -1.80 12.81 15.48
CA MET A 57 -2.80 13.80 15.09
C MET A 57 -2.52 15.07 15.84
N VAL A 58 -2.41 16.18 15.12
CA VAL A 58 -1.97 17.45 15.71
C VAL A 58 -3.07 18.51 15.67
N ASP A 59 -2.96 19.51 16.58
CA ASP A 59 -3.87 20.65 16.65
C ASP A 59 -5.33 20.24 16.97
N ASN A 60 -5.51 19.14 17.69
CA ASN A 60 -6.81 18.72 18.21
C ASN A 60 -7.20 19.55 19.42
N TYR A 61 -8.50 19.63 19.73
CA TYR A 61 -8.95 20.24 20.99
C TYR A 61 -8.59 19.36 22.17
N GLU A 62 -8.25 19.98 23.30
CA GLU A 62 -7.96 19.29 24.56
C GLU A 62 -9.11 18.34 24.93
N GLY A 63 -8.78 17.07 25.25
CA GLY A 63 -9.73 16.00 25.52
C GLY A 63 -10.18 15.22 24.28
N PHE A 64 -9.60 15.48 23.10
CA PHE A 64 -9.88 14.67 21.91
C PHE A 64 -9.37 13.22 22.09
N SER A 65 -8.22 13.04 22.73
CA SER A 65 -7.65 11.74 23.06
C SER A 65 -8.58 10.86 23.90
N ASP A 66 -9.44 11.46 24.73
CA ASP A 66 -10.40 10.72 25.55
C ASP A 66 -11.48 10.01 24.73
N LEU A 67 -11.66 10.41 23.47
CA LEU A 67 -12.60 9.77 22.55
C LEU A 67 -12.01 8.50 21.91
N ILE A 68 -10.68 8.32 21.97
CA ILE A 68 -9.97 7.23 21.35
C ILE A 68 -9.72 6.12 22.37
N HIS A 69 -10.34 4.98 22.20
CA HIS A 69 -10.21 3.89 23.16
C HIS A 69 -9.31 2.77 22.65
N VAL A 70 -8.51 2.20 23.55
CA VAL A 70 -7.77 0.96 23.25
C VAL A 70 -8.78 -0.13 22.88
N GLY A 71 -8.55 -0.79 21.75
CA GLY A 71 -9.46 -1.76 21.18
C GLY A 71 -10.34 -1.25 20.04
N ASP A 72 -10.36 0.07 19.78
CA ASP A 72 -11.09 0.63 18.65
C ASP A 72 -10.52 0.15 17.31
N ASP A 73 -11.42 -0.19 16.40
CA ASP A 73 -11.06 -0.43 15.00
C ASP A 73 -10.98 0.89 14.26
N ILE A 74 -9.81 1.12 13.62
CA ILE A 74 -9.57 2.33 12.83
C ILE A 74 -9.65 2.02 11.36
N THR A 75 -10.26 2.92 10.62
CA THR A 75 -10.38 2.88 9.16
C THR A 75 -9.91 4.19 8.53
N ASP A 76 -9.40 4.09 7.30
CA ASP A 76 -9.13 5.25 6.47
C ASP A 76 -10.43 6.02 6.15
N ASN A 77 -10.43 7.31 6.43
CA ASN A 77 -11.64 8.15 6.28
C ASN A 77 -12.02 8.41 4.82
N VAL A 78 -11.13 8.14 3.86
CA VAL A 78 -11.36 8.39 2.43
C VAL A 78 -11.91 7.16 1.74
N LYS A 79 -11.26 6.01 1.92
CA LYS A 79 -11.56 4.75 1.20
C LYS A 79 -12.19 3.68 2.08
N ASN A 80 -12.34 3.94 3.38
CA ASN A 80 -12.84 2.99 4.38
C ASN A 80 -11.99 1.71 4.51
N TYR A 81 -10.71 1.77 4.15
CA TYR A 81 -9.83 0.63 4.35
C TYR A 81 -9.51 0.46 5.83
N TYR A 82 -9.57 -0.78 6.29
CA TYR A 82 -9.17 -1.12 7.64
C TYR A 82 -7.68 -0.82 7.83
N MET A 83 -7.35 -0.10 8.90
CA MET A 83 -6.00 0.32 9.23
C MET A 83 -5.42 -0.47 10.42
N GLY A 84 -6.26 -1.03 11.27
CA GLY A 84 -5.86 -1.82 12.43
C GLY A 84 -6.67 -1.49 13.68
N LYS A 85 -6.18 -1.98 14.81
CA LYS A 85 -6.80 -1.81 16.12
C LYS A 85 -5.91 -0.97 17.03
N VAL A 86 -6.50 0.01 17.74
CA VAL A 86 -5.79 0.85 18.71
C VAL A 86 -5.27 -0.01 19.86
N VAL A 87 -3.99 0.10 20.17
CA VAL A 87 -3.33 -0.58 21.29
C VAL A 87 -2.77 0.37 22.34
N ASP A 88 -2.49 1.64 21.97
CA ASP A 88 -2.03 2.66 22.92
C ASP A 88 -2.43 4.06 22.41
N VAL A 89 -2.70 4.97 23.34
CA VAL A 89 -3.02 6.38 23.08
C VAL A 89 -2.28 7.23 24.09
N LYS A 90 -1.55 8.25 23.60
CA LYS A 90 -0.88 9.24 24.42
C LYS A 90 -1.23 10.62 23.91
N SER A 91 -1.49 11.55 24.83
CA SER A 91 -1.71 12.94 24.52
C SER A 91 -0.60 13.81 25.10
N GLU A 92 -0.19 14.79 24.34
CA GLU A 92 0.81 15.80 24.72
C GLU A 92 0.27 17.19 24.38
N PRO A 93 0.66 18.24 25.12
CA PRO A 93 0.32 19.61 24.74
C PRO A 93 0.82 19.92 23.33
N TYR A 94 -0.05 20.50 22.50
CA TYR A 94 0.36 20.90 21.17
C TYR A 94 1.23 22.14 21.19
N THR A 95 2.36 22.10 20.47
CA THR A 95 3.31 23.20 20.38
C THR A 95 3.44 23.70 18.94
N LYS A 96 3.71 25.00 18.81
CA LYS A 96 4.03 25.65 17.52
C LYS A 96 5.31 26.46 17.64
N LEU A 97 6.04 26.54 16.53
CA LEU A 97 7.15 27.48 16.40
C LEU A 97 6.57 28.88 16.21
N VAL A 98 6.92 29.80 17.09
CA VAL A 98 6.50 31.19 17.03
C VAL A 98 7.73 32.10 16.97
N ASN A 99 7.62 33.19 16.21
CA ASN A 99 8.66 34.22 16.21
C ASN A 99 8.51 35.10 17.48
N ASP A 100 9.58 35.13 18.25
CA ASP A 100 9.68 36.07 19.38
C ASP A 100 10.08 37.43 18.81
N ILE A 101 9.14 38.37 18.87
CA ILE A 101 9.31 39.71 18.30
C ILE A 101 10.35 40.52 19.09
N GLU A 102 10.53 40.23 20.37
CA GLU A 102 11.47 40.97 21.24
C GLU A 102 12.91 40.55 20.99
N THR A 103 13.14 39.25 20.77
CA THR A 103 14.50 38.70 20.60
C THR A 103 14.85 38.40 19.13
N GLY A 104 13.88 38.43 18.21
CA GLY A 104 14.06 38.05 16.81
C GLY A 104 14.36 36.56 16.62
N THR A 105 14.15 35.72 17.63
CA THR A 105 14.40 34.28 17.60
C THR A 105 13.11 33.49 17.43
N VAL A 106 13.25 32.26 16.92
CA VAL A 106 12.13 31.31 16.86
C VAL A 106 12.15 30.44 18.11
N LYS A 107 11.03 30.40 18.82
CA LYS A 107 10.86 29.54 20.00
C LYS A 107 9.63 28.64 19.86
N GLU A 108 9.67 27.54 20.55
CA GLU A 108 8.51 26.65 20.68
C GLU A 108 7.58 27.18 21.76
N ALA A 109 6.30 27.27 21.43
CA ALA A 109 5.26 27.73 22.38
C ALA A 109 4.09 26.76 22.39
N VAL A 110 3.60 26.48 23.60
CA VAL A 110 2.40 25.64 23.79
C VAL A 110 1.18 26.43 23.32
N VAL A 111 0.33 25.78 22.53
CA VAL A 111 -0.95 26.36 22.08
C VAL A 111 -2.02 26.00 23.13
N PRO A 112 -2.66 27.00 23.77
CA PRO A 112 -3.67 26.72 24.78
C PRO A 112 -4.85 25.92 24.25
N ASN A 113 -5.37 24.99 25.05
CA ASN A 113 -6.52 24.13 24.74
C ASN A 113 -6.35 23.27 23.45
N ARG A 114 -5.10 22.93 23.11
CA ARG A 114 -4.78 22.08 21.98
C ARG A 114 -3.83 20.98 22.41
N GLU A 115 -4.04 19.79 21.82
CA GLU A 115 -3.23 18.62 22.07
C GLU A 115 -2.74 17.97 20.77
N ARG A 116 -1.70 17.19 20.92
CA ARG A 116 -1.13 16.29 19.95
C ARG A 116 -1.31 14.88 20.45
N ASP A 117 -2.00 14.06 19.68
CA ASP A 117 -2.30 12.69 20.06
C ASP A 117 -1.41 11.73 19.30
N LEU A 118 -0.77 10.83 20.03
CA LEU A 118 0.03 9.74 19.50
C LEU A 118 -0.78 8.45 19.65
N VAL A 119 -1.21 7.90 18.53
CA VAL A 119 -2.04 6.68 18.51
C VAL A 119 -1.24 5.53 17.93
N THR A 120 -1.05 4.49 18.72
CA THR A 120 -0.39 3.25 18.30
C THR A 120 -1.43 2.22 17.91
N VAL A 121 -1.26 1.67 16.72
CA VAL A 121 -2.19 0.71 16.10
C VAL A 121 -1.45 -0.58 15.82
N GLU A 122 -2.10 -1.71 16.10
CA GLU A 122 -1.64 -3.04 15.72
C GLU A 122 -2.43 -3.52 14.51
N ALA A 123 -1.72 -4.04 13.50
CA ALA A 123 -2.34 -4.55 12.29
C ALA A 123 -1.57 -5.72 11.68
N ASN A 124 -2.31 -6.63 11.04
CA ASN A 124 -1.72 -7.66 10.21
C ASN A 124 -1.42 -7.10 8.82
N VAL A 125 -0.16 -7.15 8.43
CA VAL A 125 0.30 -6.64 7.14
C VAL A 125 0.85 -7.75 6.26
N THR A 126 0.69 -7.54 4.98
CA THR A 126 1.36 -8.29 3.94
C THR A 126 2.61 -7.52 3.52
N GLU A 127 3.78 -8.12 3.69
CA GLU A 127 5.05 -7.51 3.30
C GLU A 127 5.39 -7.86 1.85
N SER A 128 5.66 -6.84 1.05
CA SER A 128 6.25 -6.96 -0.29
C SER A 128 7.61 -6.28 -0.32
N ALA A 129 8.34 -6.38 -1.43
CA ALA A 129 9.68 -5.79 -1.56
C ALA A 129 9.71 -4.27 -1.29
N SER A 130 8.60 -3.55 -1.48
CA SER A 130 8.52 -2.09 -1.38
C SER A 130 7.48 -1.58 -0.39
N ASP A 131 6.53 -2.41 0.04
CA ASP A 131 5.33 -1.96 0.75
C ASP A 131 4.92 -2.91 1.88
N LEU A 132 4.43 -2.30 2.96
CA LEU A 132 3.65 -2.96 4.00
C LEU A 132 2.19 -2.61 3.79
N LYS A 133 1.31 -3.60 3.59
CA LYS A 133 -0.11 -3.36 3.35
C LYS A 133 -0.99 -4.08 4.36
N VAL A 134 -1.81 -3.33 5.08
CA VAL A 134 -2.86 -3.88 5.94
C VAL A 134 -3.95 -4.48 5.06
N ASN A 135 -4.26 -5.76 5.28
CA ASN A 135 -5.24 -6.51 4.50
C ASN A 135 -5.06 -6.41 2.96
N GLY A 136 -3.82 -6.14 2.49
CA GLY A 136 -3.52 -5.99 1.07
C GLY A 136 -3.91 -4.65 0.43
N TYR A 137 -4.57 -3.74 1.16
CA TYR A 137 -5.13 -2.50 0.61
C TYR A 137 -4.49 -1.23 1.16
N TYR A 138 -4.38 -1.11 2.49
CA TYR A 138 -3.88 0.11 3.11
C TYR A 138 -2.37 0.05 3.30
N THR A 139 -1.65 0.98 2.64
CA THR A 139 -0.18 1.03 2.72
C THR A 139 0.27 1.78 3.96
N VAL A 140 1.19 1.19 4.74
CA VAL A 140 1.79 1.79 5.94
C VAL A 140 3.25 2.15 5.64
N LYS A 141 3.57 3.45 5.74
CA LYS A 141 4.94 3.98 5.57
C LYS A 141 5.15 5.16 6.51
N VAL A 142 6.33 5.25 7.13
CA VAL A 142 6.71 6.43 7.93
C VAL A 142 6.69 7.68 7.04
N GLY A 143 6.12 8.76 7.55
CA GLY A 143 5.93 10.02 6.84
C GLY A 143 4.70 10.07 5.93
N LEU A 144 3.93 8.97 5.82
CA LEU A 144 2.66 8.99 5.08
C LEU A 144 1.61 9.76 5.88
N GLU A 145 0.92 10.68 5.20
CA GLU A 145 -0.27 11.33 5.75
C GLU A 145 -1.41 10.31 5.88
N VAL A 146 -2.08 10.34 7.02
CA VAL A 146 -3.23 9.49 7.34
C VAL A 146 -4.47 10.34 7.57
N ALA A 147 -5.59 9.89 7.05
CA ALA A 147 -6.91 10.40 7.38
C ALA A 147 -7.67 9.26 8.04
N VAL A 148 -7.84 9.33 9.34
CA VAL A 148 -8.37 8.24 10.15
C VAL A 148 -9.77 8.54 10.66
N LYS A 149 -10.56 7.50 10.85
CA LYS A 149 -11.80 7.56 11.63
C LYS A 149 -11.94 6.31 12.50
N GLY A 150 -12.44 6.54 13.68
CA GLY A 150 -12.87 5.53 14.63
C GLY A 150 -14.34 5.71 15.00
N ASN A 151 -14.72 5.14 16.14
CA ASN A 151 -16.07 5.25 16.63
C ASN A 151 -16.30 6.60 17.32
N GLY A 152 -16.91 7.53 16.59
CA GLY A 152 -17.25 8.87 17.12
C GLY A 152 -16.17 9.93 16.93
N TYR A 153 -15.05 9.64 16.28
CA TYR A 153 -13.98 10.59 15.98
C TYR A 153 -13.38 10.40 14.58
N ALA A 154 -12.80 11.47 14.08
CA ALA A 154 -12.00 11.46 12.87
C ALA A 154 -10.88 12.49 12.97
N GLY A 155 -9.72 12.20 12.38
CA GLY A 155 -8.56 13.08 12.44
C GLY A 155 -7.64 12.88 11.23
N ARG A 156 -6.59 13.72 11.18
CA ARG A 156 -5.52 13.63 10.19
C ARG A 156 -4.18 13.77 10.89
N GLY A 157 -3.18 13.16 10.32
CA GLY A 157 -1.82 13.23 10.83
C GLY A 157 -0.83 12.49 9.98
N TYR A 158 0.27 12.04 10.58
CA TYR A 158 1.37 11.37 9.88
C TYR A 158 1.82 10.14 10.64
N ILE A 159 2.21 9.09 9.92
CA ILE A 159 2.84 7.92 10.52
C ILE A 159 4.27 8.29 10.92
N LEU A 160 4.57 8.17 12.21
CA LEU A 160 5.86 8.52 12.80
C LEU A 160 6.81 7.33 12.89
N ASN A 161 6.30 6.16 13.25
CA ASN A 161 7.10 4.97 13.53
C ASN A 161 6.39 3.70 13.13
N ILE A 162 7.18 2.67 12.81
CA ILE A 162 6.72 1.29 12.54
C ILE A 162 7.61 0.33 13.30
N GLU A 163 7.04 -0.46 14.20
CA GLU A 163 7.67 -1.53 14.95
C GLU A 163 7.33 -2.88 14.29
N ARG A 164 8.37 -3.70 14.03
CA ARG A 164 8.27 -4.98 13.32
C ARG A 164 8.60 -6.15 14.23
#